data_cc614d439c5a7f6a1f0586d129922fb8
#
_entry.id   cc614d439c5a7f6a1f0586d129922fb8
#
_cell.length_a   1.000
_cell.length_b   1.000
_cell.length_c   1.000
_cell.angle_alpha   90.00
_cell.angle_beta   90.00
_cell.angle_gamma   90.00
#
_symmetry.space_group_name_H-M   'P 1'
#
loop_
_entity.id
_entity.type
_entity.pdbx_description
1 polymer ?
#
loop_
_entity_poly.entity_id
_entity_poly.type
_entity_poly.pdbx_seq_one_letter_code
_entity_poly.pdbx_strand_id
1 'polypeptide(L)'
;MSFIINNGDQDPAILMNGFGEGYGDTGDHFAVTDEGKVIYAPTQEGYKEGIEWLHKLVTEDLIDPEAFTQEWSTYVAKGKNHRYGLCFTWDIANIDNNTDYVMLPALTGPDGVRNITRQNNSETSGFDRGRCVLTSSCRDTALAAA
;
A
#
# COMPACT_ATOMS: atom_id res chain seq x y z
N MET A 1 10.87 6.27 -8.68
CA MET A 1 9.91 5.61 -7.75
C MET A 1 10.30 4.16 -7.57
N SER A 2 10.16 3.60 -6.39
CA SER A 2 10.42 2.18 -6.16
C SER A 2 9.33 1.55 -5.31
N PHE A 3 9.14 0.23 -5.48
CA PHE A 3 8.13 -0.59 -4.81
C PHE A 3 8.57 -2.05 -4.76
N ILE A 4 7.77 -2.90 -4.14
CA ILE A 4 7.94 -4.35 -4.14
C ILE A 4 6.62 -4.97 -4.58
N ILE A 5 6.63 -5.74 -5.67
CA ILE A 5 5.45 -6.43 -6.18
C ILE A 5 5.01 -7.53 -5.21
N ASN A 6 3.72 -7.71 -5.08
CA ASN A 6 3.07 -8.71 -4.22
C ASN A 6 3.45 -8.60 -2.73
N ASN A 7 3.82 -7.43 -2.28
CA ASN A 7 4.16 -7.18 -0.88
C ASN A 7 3.21 -6.15 -0.23
N GLY A 8 1.90 -6.37 -0.37
CA GLY A 8 0.88 -5.57 0.30
C GLY A 8 1.07 -4.06 0.09
N ASP A 9 1.38 -3.34 1.16
CA ASP A 9 1.45 -1.87 1.14
C ASP A 9 2.65 -1.29 0.35
N GLN A 10 3.54 -2.12 -0.15
CA GLN A 10 4.64 -1.71 -1.02
C GLN A 10 4.36 -1.98 -2.50
N ASP A 11 3.19 -2.51 -2.82
CA ASP A 11 2.77 -2.79 -4.19
C ASP A 11 2.28 -1.50 -4.89
N PRO A 12 2.64 -1.27 -6.18
CA PRO A 12 2.18 -0.11 -6.92
C PRO A 12 0.66 -0.10 -7.16
N ALA A 13 -0.02 -1.21 -6.92
CA ALA A 13 -1.48 -1.30 -7.01
C ALA A 13 -2.17 -0.23 -6.15
N ILE A 14 -1.56 0.20 -5.05
CA ILE A 14 -2.09 1.29 -4.22
C ILE A 14 -2.30 2.59 -5.00
N LEU A 15 -1.53 2.83 -6.06
CA LEU A 15 -1.67 4.01 -6.93
C LEU A 15 -2.89 3.92 -7.84
N MET A 16 -3.45 2.73 -8.03
CA MET A 16 -4.61 2.52 -8.89
C MET A 16 -5.86 3.23 -8.37
N ASN A 17 -5.90 3.56 -7.07
CA ASN A 17 -6.96 4.39 -6.51
C ASN A 17 -7.05 5.80 -7.14
N GLY A 18 -5.99 6.29 -7.75
CA GLY A 18 -6.03 7.53 -8.52
C GLY A 18 -6.92 7.47 -9.76
N PHE A 19 -7.32 6.27 -10.20
CA PHE A 19 -8.09 6.02 -11.41
C PHE A 19 -9.49 5.45 -11.13
N GLY A 20 -9.81 5.18 -9.88
CA GLY A 20 -11.13 4.73 -9.47
C GLY A 20 -11.17 4.28 -8.01
N GLU A 21 -12.37 4.36 -7.42
CA GLU A 21 -12.60 4.00 -6.03
C GLU A 21 -12.31 2.51 -5.79
N GLY A 22 -11.49 2.22 -4.79
CA GLY A 22 -11.19 0.87 -4.34
C GLY A 22 -10.27 0.06 -5.25
N TYR A 23 -9.72 0.62 -6.32
CA TYR A 23 -8.90 -0.15 -7.27
C TYR A 23 -7.58 -0.65 -6.69
N GLY A 24 -7.08 0.00 -5.63
CA GLY A 24 -5.86 -0.38 -4.94
C GLY A 24 -6.09 -1.00 -3.56
N ASP A 25 -7.31 -1.37 -3.20
CA ASP A 25 -7.65 -1.74 -1.82
C ASP A 25 -7.19 -3.14 -1.42
N THR A 26 -7.09 -4.08 -2.36
CA THR A 26 -6.73 -5.47 -2.05
C THR A 26 -5.90 -6.11 -3.15
N GLY A 27 -5.04 -7.08 -2.76
CA GLY A 27 -4.32 -7.92 -3.71
C GLY A 27 -5.22 -8.83 -4.55
N ASP A 28 -6.44 -9.10 -4.09
CA ASP A 28 -7.45 -9.88 -4.81
C ASP A 28 -8.22 -9.05 -5.84
N HIS A 29 -7.99 -7.72 -5.83
CA HIS A 29 -8.61 -6.75 -6.73
C HIS A 29 -10.14 -6.65 -6.63
N PHE A 30 -10.75 -7.17 -5.57
CA PHE A 30 -12.15 -6.93 -5.27
C PHE A 30 -12.29 -5.74 -4.34
N ALA A 31 -13.20 -4.85 -4.66
CA ALA A 31 -13.50 -3.69 -3.84
C ALA A 31 -15.00 -3.55 -3.61
N VAL A 32 -15.35 -2.88 -2.53
CA VAL A 32 -16.73 -2.47 -2.24
C VAL A 32 -16.79 -0.95 -2.36
N THR A 33 -17.58 -0.45 -3.29
CA THR A 33 -17.75 0.99 -3.48
C THR A 33 -18.51 1.63 -2.31
N ASP A 34 -18.48 2.95 -2.21
CA ASP A 34 -19.25 3.69 -1.20
C ASP A 34 -20.76 3.43 -1.28
N GLU A 35 -21.24 3.07 -2.47
CA GLU A 35 -22.64 2.65 -2.70
C GLU A 35 -22.93 1.21 -2.25
N GLY A 36 -21.94 0.49 -1.74
CA GLY A 36 -22.04 -0.90 -1.30
C GLY A 36 -22.04 -1.94 -2.43
N LYS A 37 -21.62 -1.55 -3.64
CA LYS A 37 -21.49 -2.46 -4.77
C LYS A 37 -20.13 -3.16 -4.75
N VAL A 38 -20.11 -4.48 -4.93
CA VAL A 38 -18.87 -5.24 -5.14
C VAL A 38 -18.44 -5.11 -6.59
N ILE A 39 -17.20 -4.72 -6.81
CA ILE A 39 -16.58 -4.64 -8.13
C ILE A 39 -15.31 -5.49 -8.17
N TYR A 40 -14.94 -5.95 -9.36
CA TYR A 40 -13.62 -6.50 -9.66
C TYR A 40 -12.83 -5.43 -10.43
N ALA A 41 -11.86 -4.81 -9.77
CA ALA A 41 -11.17 -3.62 -10.27
C ALA A 41 -10.58 -3.78 -11.68
N PRO A 42 -9.91 -4.90 -12.05
CA PRO A 42 -9.34 -5.09 -13.39
C PRO A 42 -10.34 -5.04 -14.54
N THR A 43 -11.64 -5.18 -14.27
CA THR A 43 -12.68 -5.07 -15.30
C THR A 43 -13.21 -3.66 -15.50
N GLN A 44 -12.75 -2.72 -14.69
CA GLN A 44 -13.18 -1.34 -14.76
C GLN A 44 -12.34 -0.56 -15.76
N GLU A 45 -12.94 0.37 -16.49
CA GLU A 45 -12.27 1.14 -17.54
C GLU A 45 -11.10 1.96 -16.99
N GLY A 46 -11.29 2.66 -15.87
CA GLY A 46 -10.23 3.43 -15.22
C GLY A 46 -9.05 2.59 -14.74
N TYR A 47 -9.23 1.29 -14.48
CA TYR A 47 -8.12 0.41 -14.13
C TYR A 47 -7.12 0.25 -15.28
N LYS A 48 -7.62 0.14 -16.52
CA LYS A 48 -6.78 0.11 -17.71
C LYS A 48 -5.97 1.40 -17.87
N GLU A 49 -6.60 2.55 -17.66
CA GLU A 49 -5.91 3.84 -17.70
C GLU A 49 -4.77 3.93 -16.66
N GLY A 50 -5.02 3.40 -15.45
CA GLY A 50 -3.99 3.31 -14.42
C GLY A 50 -2.81 2.43 -14.82
N ILE A 51 -3.05 1.28 -15.45
CA ILE A 51 -1.99 0.41 -15.97
C ILE A 51 -1.22 1.11 -17.10
N GLU A 52 -1.89 1.80 -18.00
CA GLU A 52 -1.24 2.58 -19.08
C GLU A 52 -0.35 3.69 -18.50
N TRP A 53 -0.80 4.34 -17.44
CA TRP A 53 -0.01 5.33 -16.71
C TRP A 53 1.22 4.73 -16.04
N LEU A 54 1.09 3.59 -15.34
CA LEU A 54 2.23 2.87 -14.76
C LEU A 54 3.23 2.44 -15.83
N HIS A 55 2.74 1.92 -16.95
CA HIS A 55 3.60 1.56 -18.09
C HIS A 55 4.37 2.77 -18.63
N LYS A 56 3.74 3.94 -18.70
CA LYS A 56 4.41 5.18 -19.07
C LYS A 56 5.56 5.51 -18.13
N LEU A 57 5.36 5.39 -16.81
CA LEU A 57 6.42 5.62 -15.83
C LEU A 57 7.62 4.67 -15.99
N VAL A 58 7.36 3.41 -16.38
CA VAL A 58 8.42 2.45 -16.69
C VAL A 58 9.18 2.88 -17.94
N THR A 59 8.49 3.28 -19.00
CA THR A 59 9.13 3.68 -20.28
C THR A 59 9.91 4.99 -20.18
N GLU A 60 9.58 5.82 -19.19
CA GLU A 60 10.27 7.08 -18.90
C GLU A 60 11.40 6.91 -17.86
N ASP A 61 11.78 5.67 -17.51
CA ASP A 61 12.80 5.35 -16.51
C ASP A 61 12.54 5.98 -15.11
N LEU A 62 11.28 6.22 -14.78
CA LEU A 62 10.88 6.79 -13.51
C LEU A 62 10.65 5.74 -12.41
N ILE A 63 10.64 4.47 -12.78
CA ILE A 63 10.53 3.33 -11.87
C ILE A 63 11.89 2.64 -11.76
N ASP A 64 12.27 2.28 -10.52
CA ASP A 64 13.46 1.48 -10.25
C ASP A 64 13.40 0.17 -11.04
N PRO A 65 14.38 -0.14 -11.90
CA PRO A 65 14.37 -1.38 -12.70
C PRO A 65 14.29 -2.66 -11.85
N GLU A 66 14.79 -2.61 -10.62
CA GLU A 66 14.77 -3.75 -9.71
C GLU A 66 13.44 -3.86 -8.93
N ALA A 67 12.54 -2.89 -9.04
CA ALA A 67 11.28 -2.86 -8.31
C ALA A 67 10.44 -4.13 -8.49
N PHE A 68 10.55 -4.79 -9.65
CA PHE A 68 9.80 -6.01 -9.96
C PHE A 68 10.42 -7.30 -9.41
N THR A 69 11.65 -7.24 -8.91
CA THR A 69 12.42 -8.45 -8.51
C THR A 69 13.15 -8.31 -7.18
N GLN A 70 13.20 -7.10 -6.62
CA GLN A 70 13.94 -6.86 -5.39
C GLN A 70 13.24 -7.44 -4.16
N GLU A 71 14.07 -7.87 -3.22
CA GLU A 71 13.63 -8.33 -1.90
C GLU A 71 13.53 -7.15 -0.91
N TRP A 72 12.79 -7.36 0.17
CA TRP A 72 12.60 -6.36 1.24
C TRP A 72 13.92 -5.79 1.77
N SER A 73 14.92 -6.64 2.00
CA SER A 73 16.23 -6.19 2.51
C SER A 73 16.94 -5.22 1.57
N THR A 74 16.86 -5.48 0.26
CA THR A 74 17.41 -4.59 -0.78
C THR A 74 16.63 -3.28 -0.83
N TYR A 75 15.31 -3.36 -0.78
CA TYR A 75 14.44 -2.20 -0.75
C TYR A 75 14.76 -1.28 0.43
N VAL A 76 14.83 -1.84 1.64
CA VAL A 76 15.19 -1.09 2.86
C VAL A 76 16.59 -0.48 2.75
N ALA A 77 17.57 -1.23 2.23
CA ALA A 77 18.93 -0.73 2.08
C ALA A 77 19.00 0.47 1.11
N LYS A 78 18.29 0.42 0.00
CA LYS A 78 18.18 1.54 -0.94
C LYS A 78 17.52 2.77 -0.28
N GLY A 79 16.46 2.58 0.50
CA GLY A 79 15.79 3.65 1.23
C GLY A 79 16.72 4.33 2.22
N LYS A 80 17.42 3.56 3.07
CA LYS A 80 18.41 4.06 4.03
C LYS A 80 19.59 4.80 3.38
N ASN A 81 19.88 4.51 2.13
CA ASN A 81 20.89 5.18 1.32
C ASN A 81 20.31 6.32 0.45
N HIS A 82 19.09 6.77 0.74
CA HIS A 82 18.42 7.90 0.06
C HIS A 82 18.36 7.75 -1.47
N ARG A 83 18.14 6.51 -1.96
CA ARG A 83 18.09 6.21 -3.39
C ARG A 83 16.71 6.45 -4.00
N TYR A 84 15.71 6.76 -3.19
CA TYR A 84 14.34 6.96 -3.62
C TYR A 84 13.92 8.41 -3.63
N GLY A 85 13.33 8.87 -4.72
CA GLY A 85 12.55 10.10 -4.72
C GLY A 85 11.10 9.88 -4.24
N LEU A 86 10.57 8.65 -4.43
CA LEU A 86 9.26 8.20 -3.96
C LEU A 86 9.31 6.70 -3.69
N CYS A 87 8.74 6.27 -2.58
CA CYS A 87 8.64 4.85 -2.22
C CYS A 87 7.39 4.61 -1.35
N PHE A 88 7.04 3.34 -1.18
CA PHE A 88 5.90 2.89 -0.38
C PHE A 88 6.39 2.18 0.86
N THR A 89 5.84 2.50 2.02
CA THR A 89 6.18 1.85 3.29
C THR A 89 5.07 2.04 4.31
N TRP A 90 4.92 1.12 5.23
CA TRP A 90 4.01 1.24 6.36
C TRP A 90 4.42 2.35 7.32
N ASP A 91 5.72 2.45 7.56
CA ASP A 91 6.30 3.40 8.46
C ASP A 91 7.63 3.89 7.86
N ILE A 92 7.84 5.18 7.92
CA ILE A 92 9.08 5.81 7.44
C ILE A 92 10.32 5.24 8.14
N ALA A 93 10.18 4.81 9.40
CA ALA A 93 11.24 4.18 10.17
C ALA A 93 11.73 2.86 9.56
N ASN A 94 10.96 2.19 8.71
CA ASN A 94 11.39 0.97 8.04
C ASN A 94 12.49 1.21 7.03
N ILE A 95 12.47 2.36 6.36
CA ILE A 95 13.44 2.70 5.31
C ILE A 95 14.47 3.74 5.80
N ASP A 96 14.08 4.64 6.68
CA ASP A 96 14.96 5.65 7.24
C ASP A 96 14.44 6.12 8.61
N ASN A 97 15.28 6.13 9.63
CA ASN A 97 14.98 6.74 10.93
C ASN A 97 15.13 8.27 10.93
N ASN A 98 15.35 8.85 9.78
CA ASN A 98 15.67 10.23 9.55
C ASN A 98 14.42 11.00 9.09
N THR A 99 14.49 12.30 9.10
CA THR A 99 13.41 13.21 8.72
C THR A 99 13.46 13.63 7.25
N ASP A 100 14.28 12.98 6.43
CA ASP A 100 14.48 13.36 5.03
C ASP A 100 13.32 12.93 4.13
N TYR A 101 12.58 11.91 4.55
CA TYR A 101 11.34 11.49 3.89
C TYR A 101 10.13 12.09 4.59
N VAL A 102 9.12 12.44 3.79
CA VAL A 102 7.84 12.95 4.27
C VAL A 102 6.70 12.15 3.67
N MET A 103 5.64 11.95 4.43
CA MET A 103 4.43 11.29 3.93
C MET A 103 3.71 12.18 2.94
N LEU A 104 3.37 11.64 1.78
CA LEU A 104 2.55 12.33 0.81
C LEU A 104 1.06 12.15 1.14
N PRO A 105 0.24 13.19 0.94
CA PRO A 105 -1.21 13.02 0.97
C PRO A 105 -1.67 12.13 -0.20
N ALA A 106 -2.89 11.59 -0.09
CA ALA A 106 -3.50 10.84 -1.18
C ALA A 106 -3.48 11.66 -2.48
N LEU A 107 -3.10 11.02 -3.58
CA LEU A 107 -3.02 11.64 -4.88
C LEU A 107 -4.43 11.94 -5.44
N THR A 108 -4.51 12.98 -6.26
CA THR A 108 -5.72 13.31 -7.00
C THR A 108 -5.67 12.63 -8.37
N GLY A 109 -6.71 11.91 -8.73
CA GLY A 109 -6.83 11.25 -10.03
C GLY A 109 -7.08 12.23 -11.19
N PRO A 110 -7.09 11.70 -12.43
CA PRO A 110 -7.33 12.52 -13.64
C PRO A 110 -8.71 13.20 -13.65
N ASP A 111 -9.68 12.62 -12.97
CA ASP A 111 -11.05 13.15 -12.79
C ASP A 111 -11.14 14.26 -11.74
N GLY A 112 -10.04 14.59 -11.07
CA GLY A 112 -9.99 15.54 -9.98
C GLY A 112 -10.44 14.98 -8.63
N VAL A 113 -10.80 13.69 -8.54
CA VAL A 113 -11.22 13.02 -7.33
C VAL A 113 -10.01 12.48 -6.58
N ARG A 114 -10.07 12.53 -5.26
CA ARG A 114 -9.08 11.95 -4.36
C ARG A 114 -9.68 10.73 -3.69
N ASN A 115 -9.40 9.58 -4.25
CA ASN A 115 -9.78 8.32 -3.64
C ASN A 115 -8.73 7.89 -2.60
N ILE A 116 -9.20 7.38 -1.48
CA ILE A 116 -8.34 6.90 -0.38
C ILE A 116 -8.45 5.39 -0.35
N THR A 117 -7.31 4.70 -0.39
CA THR A 117 -7.25 3.25 -0.17
C THR A 117 -7.79 2.94 1.22
N ARG A 118 -8.79 2.07 1.29
CA ARG A 118 -9.22 1.48 2.54
C ARG A 118 -8.33 0.27 2.80
N GLN A 119 -7.73 0.21 3.97
CA GLN A 119 -7.06 -1.00 4.38
C GLN A 119 -8.14 -2.05 4.65
N ASN A 120 -8.41 -2.85 3.64
CA ASN A 120 -9.34 -3.96 3.76
C ASN A 120 -8.59 -5.18 4.26
N ASN A 121 -8.39 -5.25 5.57
CA ASN A 121 -8.08 -6.51 6.21
C ASN A 121 -9.32 -7.39 6.18
N SER A 122 -9.50 -8.11 5.08
CA SER A 122 -10.64 -8.98 4.84
C SER A 122 -10.85 -10.04 5.94
N GLU A 123 -9.81 -10.30 6.73
CA GLU A 123 -9.86 -11.27 7.81
C GLU A 123 -10.40 -10.72 9.14
N THR A 124 -10.50 -9.41 9.32
CA THR A 124 -10.63 -8.85 10.67
C THR A 124 -11.73 -7.85 10.88
N SER A 125 -12.53 -7.49 9.89
CA SER A 125 -13.59 -6.48 10.06
C SER A 125 -13.08 -5.18 10.76
N GLY A 126 -11.83 -4.81 10.50
CA GLY A 126 -11.17 -3.66 11.14
C GLY A 126 -10.43 -3.98 12.44
N PHE A 127 -10.45 -5.24 12.90
CA PHE A 127 -9.70 -5.68 14.06
C PHE A 127 -8.71 -6.77 13.68
N ASP A 128 -7.45 -6.51 13.89
CA ASP A 128 -6.39 -7.45 13.63
C ASP A 128 -6.32 -8.47 14.79
N ARG A 129 -6.70 -9.71 14.53
CA ARG A 129 -6.69 -10.77 15.55
C ARG A 129 -5.25 -11.15 15.92
N GLY A 130 -5.02 -11.39 17.20
CA GLY A 130 -3.73 -11.90 17.68
C GLY A 130 -2.64 -10.85 17.86
N ARG A 131 -2.95 -9.56 17.79
CA ARG A 131 -1.99 -8.48 18.04
C ARG A 131 -1.69 -8.27 19.52
N CYS A 132 -2.61 -8.67 20.41
CA CYS A 132 -2.39 -8.66 21.83
C CYS A 132 -2.78 -10.03 22.40
N VAL A 133 -1.87 -10.66 23.10
CA VAL A 133 -2.09 -11.98 23.68
C VAL A 133 -1.66 -11.98 25.16
N LEU A 134 -2.43 -12.64 26.01
CA LEU A 134 -2.04 -12.96 27.38
C LEU A 134 -1.48 -14.38 27.41
N THR A 135 -0.29 -14.51 27.93
CA THR A 135 0.33 -15.84 28.08
C THR A 135 -0.16 -16.54 29.34
N SER A 136 -0.04 -17.88 29.39
CA SER A 136 -0.34 -18.66 30.58
C SER A 136 0.53 -18.30 31.80
N SER A 137 1.63 -17.60 31.58
CA SER A 137 2.53 -17.11 32.64
C SER A 137 2.11 -15.76 33.23
N CYS A 138 1.05 -15.12 32.69
CA CYS A 138 0.56 -13.85 33.20
C CYS A 138 -0.08 -14.06 34.58
N ARG A 139 0.46 -13.39 35.61
CA ARG A 139 0.00 -13.55 36.99
C ARG A 139 -1.32 -12.84 37.31
N ASP A 140 -1.56 -11.73 36.60
CA ASP A 140 -2.79 -10.94 36.74
C ASP A 140 -3.34 -10.62 35.35
N THR A 141 -4.20 -11.51 34.86
CA THR A 141 -4.82 -11.37 33.55
C THR A 141 -5.86 -10.24 33.50
N ALA A 142 -6.48 -9.92 34.64
CA ALA A 142 -7.46 -8.85 34.69
C ALA A 142 -6.80 -7.48 34.57
N LEU A 143 -5.67 -7.26 35.23
CA LEU A 143 -4.89 -6.03 35.12
C LEU A 143 -4.24 -5.90 33.76
N ALA A 144 -3.79 -7.01 33.18
CA ALA A 144 -3.15 -6.98 31.86
C ALA A 144 -4.14 -6.76 30.69
N ALA A 145 -5.44 -6.98 30.92
CA ALA A 145 -6.50 -6.79 29.94
C ALA A 145 -7.25 -5.45 30.11
N ALA A 146 -6.96 -4.70 31.18
CA ALA A 146 -7.57 -3.40 31.46
C ALA A 146 -6.84 -2.27 30.72
#